data_ceda645e76f6e9000220bba7841becd9
#
_entry.id   ceda645e76f6e9000220bba7841becd9
#
_cell.length_a   1.000
_cell.length_b   1.000
_cell.length_c   1.000
_cell.angle_alpha   90.00
_cell.angle_beta   90.00
_cell.angle_gamma   90.00
#
_symmetry.space_group_name_H-M   'P 1'
#
loop_
_entity.id
_entity.type
_entity.pdbx_description
1 polymer ?
#
loop_
_entity_poly.entity_id
_entity_poly.type
_entity_poly.pdbx_seq_one_letter_code
_entity_poly.pdbx_strand_id
1 'polypeptide(L)'
;FTNAALIVREDFTFTDGLFSGYDEATRQYDRSTWAYELDAQGQIMRDDTLSHPRCVFNLLKAHVSRYTPEMVETVCGTPKADFLNVAKTLSETAARNKAGTILYALGWTHHTNGAQIIRTAAIVQLLLGNIGMMGGGINALRGHSNVQGYTDLGLLDGSLPGYMPLPNEK
;
A
#
# COMPACT_ATOMS: atom_id res chain seq x y z
N PHE A 1 -4.80 -9.79 8.09
CA PHE A 1 -5.05 -9.18 6.78
C PHE A 1 -6.52 -9.39 6.40
N THR A 2 -7.28 -8.33 6.30
CA THR A 2 -8.75 -8.41 6.27
C THR A 2 -9.35 -8.66 4.88
N ASN A 3 -8.71 -8.21 3.80
CA ASN A 3 -9.28 -8.22 2.45
C ASN A 3 -8.75 -9.34 1.55
N ALA A 4 -7.73 -10.07 1.96
CA ALA A 4 -7.05 -11.06 1.10
C ALA A 4 -8.00 -12.08 0.47
N ALA A 5 -8.98 -12.53 1.27
CA ALA A 5 -9.95 -13.55 0.91
C ALA A 5 -11.20 -13.01 0.17
N LEU A 6 -11.39 -11.70 0.07
CA LEU A 6 -12.56 -11.13 -0.58
C LEU A 6 -12.47 -11.30 -2.09
N ILE A 7 -13.60 -11.65 -2.72
CA ILE A 7 -13.69 -11.91 -4.15
C ILE A 7 -14.09 -10.62 -4.86
N VAL A 8 -13.26 -10.16 -5.79
CA VAL A 8 -13.49 -8.94 -6.56
C VAL A 8 -14.42 -9.24 -7.74
N ARG A 9 -15.36 -8.34 -8.02
CA ARG A 9 -16.32 -8.45 -9.14
C ARG A 9 -15.63 -8.71 -10.47
N GLU A 10 -16.30 -9.44 -11.35
CA GLU A 10 -15.75 -9.83 -12.66
C GLU A 10 -15.46 -8.63 -13.57
N ASP A 11 -16.27 -7.58 -13.48
CA ASP A 11 -16.13 -6.36 -14.28
C ASP A 11 -15.00 -5.42 -13.81
N PHE A 12 -14.40 -5.67 -12.63
CA PHE A 12 -13.15 -5.03 -12.26
C PHE A 12 -11.99 -5.65 -13.05
N THR A 13 -11.30 -4.83 -13.82
CA THR A 13 -10.09 -5.25 -14.54
C THR A 13 -8.89 -4.42 -14.11
N PHE A 14 -7.72 -4.98 -14.34
CA PHE A 14 -6.45 -4.36 -14.03
C PHE A 14 -5.44 -4.69 -15.13
N THR A 15 -5.05 -3.71 -15.92
CA THR A 15 -4.18 -3.89 -17.07
C THR A 15 -3.13 -2.77 -17.12
N ASP A 16 -1.87 -3.14 -17.24
CA ASP A 16 -0.73 -2.21 -17.37
C ASP A 16 -0.66 -1.11 -16.30
N GLY A 17 -1.09 -1.43 -15.08
CA GLY A 17 -1.08 -0.49 -13.96
C GLY A 17 -2.31 0.38 -13.86
N LEU A 18 -3.28 0.26 -14.78
CA LEU A 18 -4.54 0.99 -14.76
C LEU A 18 -5.70 0.07 -14.35
N PHE A 19 -6.56 0.58 -13.49
CA PHE A 19 -7.81 -0.07 -13.11
C PHE A 19 -8.91 0.23 -14.13
N SER A 20 -9.92 -0.65 -14.18
CA SER A 20 -11.13 -0.41 -14.98
C SER A 20 -11.79 0.93 -14.62
N GLY A 21 -12.39 1.57 -15.62
CA GLY A 21 -13.04 2.88 -15.46
C GLY A 21 -12.10 4.09 -15.62
N TYR A 22 -10.83 3.88 -16.00
CA TYR A 22 -9.95 5.00 -16.30
C TYR A 22 -10.37 5.72 -17.56
N ASP A 23 -10.54 7.04 -17.45
CA ASP A 23 -10.76 7.96 -18.57
C ASP A 23 -9.46 8.76 -18.81
N GLU A 24 -8.86 8.56 -19.97
CA GLU A 24 -7.60 9.19 -20.33
C GLU A 24 -7.76 10.72 -20.57
N ALA A 25 -8.91 11.16 -21.04
CA ALA A 25 -9.14 12.57 -21.36
C ALA A 25 -9.26 13.42 -20.10
N THR A 26 -9.96 12.93 -19.09
CA THR A 26 -10.14 13.61 -17.80
C THR A 26 -9.11 13.21 -16.75
N ARG A 27 -8.36 12.13 -16.98
CA ARG A 27 -7.43 11.50 -16.04
C ARG A 27 -8.11 11.13 -14.70
N GLN A 28 -9.35 10.72 -14.77
CA GLN A 28 -10.15 10.32 -13.63
C GLN A 28 -10.62 8.87 -13.76
N TYR A 29 -11.11 8.31 -12.65
CA TYR A 29 -11.66 6.96 -12.60
C TYR A 29 -13.16 7.00 -12.33
N ASP A 30 -13.93 6.31 -13.16
CA ASP A 30 -15.23 5.78 -12.75
C ASP A 30 -14.99 4.51 -11.91
N ARG A 31 -15.39 4.56 -10.65
CA ARG A 31 -15.17 3.48 -9.69
C ARG A 31 -16.35 2.53 -9.55
N SER A 32 -17.33 2.59 -10.45
CA SER A 32 -18.54 1.76 -10.39
C SER A 32 -18.26 0.24 -10.42
N THR A 33 -17.13 -0.15 -11.06
CA THR A 33 -16.67 -1.53 -11.13
C THR A 33 -15.80 -1.96 -9.93
N TRP A 34 -15.42 -1.03 -9.04
CA TRP A 34 -14.52 -1.31 -7.91
C TRP A 34 -15.29 -1.86 -6.71
N ALA A 35 -15.84 -3.04 -6.86
CA ALA A 35 -16.67 -3.67 -5.85
C ALA A 35 -16.30 -5.15 -5.70
N TYR A 36 -16.83 -5.75 -4.65
CA TYR A 36 -16.72 -7.19 -4.40
C TYR A 36 -17.95 -7.91 -4.93
N GLU A 37 -17.79 -9.19 -5.24
CA GLU A 37 -18.92 -10.08 -5.54
C GLU A 37 -19.79 -10.24 -4.29
N LEU A 38 -21.10 -10.32 -4.54
CA LEU A 38 -22.08 -10.55 -3.49
C LEU A 38 -22.73 -11.92 -3.67
N ASP A 39 -23.02 -12.58 -2.57
CA ASP A 39 -23.83 -13.81 -2.57
C ASP A 39 -25.32 -13.50 -2.74
N ALA A 40 -26.15 -14.55 -2.77
CA ALA A 40 -27.60 -14.42 -2.91
C ALA A 40 -28.27 -13.66 -1.75
N GLN A 41 -27.60 -13.48 -0.64
CA GLN A 41 -28.04 -12.73 0.55
C GLN A 41 -27.49 -11.31 0.58
N GLY A 42 -26.73 -10.90 -0.43
CA GLY A 42 -26.11 -9.57 -0.53
C GLY A 42 -24.87 -9.41 0.36
N GLN A 43 -24.27 -10.49 0.86
CA GLN A 43 -23.03 -10.45 1.63
C GLN A 43 -21.82 -10.56 0.68
N ILE A 44 -20.72 -9.91 1.04
CA ILE A 44 -19.48 -9.96 0.27
C ILE A 44 -18.95 -11.41 0.27
N MET A 45 -18.77 -11.96 -0.91
CA MET A 45 -18.21 -13.30 -1.09
C MET A 45 -16.74 -13.33 -0.69
N ARG A 46 -16.34 -14.44 -0.05
CA ARG A 46 -14.95 -14.64 0.38
C ARG A 46 -14.55 -16.11 0.23
N ASP A 47 -13.27 -16.32 0.01
CA ASP A 47 -12.64 -17.64 0.02
C ASP A 47 -11.41 -17.62 0.93
N ASP A 48 -11.59 -18.14 2.14
CA ASP A 48 -10.53 -18.19 3.16
C ASP A 48 -9.39 -19.14 2.80
N THR A 49 -9.58 -20.00 1.79
CA THR A 49 -8.50 -20.86 1.26
C THR A 49 -7.57 -20.12 0.30
N LEU A 50 -7.95 -18.91 -0.14
CA LEU A 50 -7.24 -18.10 -1.14
C LEU A 50 -7.04 -18.82 -2.48
N SER A 51 -7.92 -19.77 -2.82
CA SER A 51 -7.85 -20.56 -4.06
C SER A 51 -8.56 -19.88 -5.24
N HIS A 52 -9.56 -19.05 -4.94
CA HIS A 52 -10.33 -18.36 -5.98
C HIS A 52 -9.45 -17.35 -6.73
N PRO A 53 -9.39 -17.36 -8.08
CA PRO A 53 -8.47 -16.54 -8.85
C PRO A 53 -8.71 -15.02 -8.69
N ARG A 54 -9.94 -14.64 -8.35
CA ARG A 54 -10.31 -13.24 -8.12
C ARG A 54 -10.28 -12.80 -6.65
N CYS A 55 -9.72 -13.60 -5.74
CA CYS A 55 -9.36 -13.08 -4.42
C CYS A 55 -8.39 -11.90 -4.55
N VAL A 56 -8.56 -10.89 -3.71
CA VAL A 56 -7.64 -9.73 -3.66
C VAL A 56 -6.17 -10.18 -3.59
N PHE A 57 -5.89 -11.21 -2.80
CA PHE A 57 -4.54 -11.77 -2.69
C PHE A 57 -3.99 -12.28 -4.02
N ASN A 58 -4.79 -13.03 -4.79
CA ASN A 58 -4.35 -13.59 -6.06
C ASN A 58 -4.21 -12.52 -7.14
N LEU A 59 -5.08 -11.52 -7.17
CA LEU A 59 -4.94 -10.37 -8.07
C LEU A 59 -3.66 -9.57 -7.74
N LEU A 60 -3.38 -9.33 -6.47
CA LEU A 60 -2.15 -8.67 -6.04
C LEU A 60 -0.91 -9.50 -6.43
N LYS A 61 -0.94 -10.81 -6.17
CA LYS A 61 0.15 -11.73 -6.55
C LYS A 61 0.40 -11.73 -8.05
N ALA A 62 -0.64 -11.76 -8.87
CA ALA A 62 -0.52 -11.66 -10.32
C ALA A 62 0.08 -10.32 -10.74
N HIS A 63 -0.36 -9.21 -10.12
CA HIS A 63 0.16 -7.89 -10.40
C HIS A 63 1.66 -7.77 -10.10
N VAL A 64 2.10 -8.22 -8.93
CA VAL A 64 3.50 -8.07 -8.51
C VAL A 64 4.44 -9.09 -9.13
N SER A 65 3.93 -10.14 -9.79
CA SER A 65 4.75 -11.19 -10.40
C SER A 65 5.72 -10.67 -11.48
N ARG A 66 5.44 -9.51 -12.08
CA ARG A 66 6.32 -8.82 -13.02
C ARG A 66 7.62 -8.30 -12.40
N TYR A 67 7.63 -8.07 -11.08
CA TYR A 67 8.79 -7.55 -10.35
C TYR A 67 9.61 -8.71 -9.80
N THR A 68 10.37 -9.35 -10.70
CA THR A 68 11.21 -10.50 -10.31
C THR A 68 12.43 -10.06 -9.51
N PRO A 69 13.05 -10.97 -8.73
CA PRO A 69 14.31 -10.65 -8.04
C PRO A 69 15.44 -10.21 -8.98
N GLU A 70 15.46 -10.72 -10.22
CA GLU A 70 16.40 -10.30 -11.27
C GLU A 70 16.14 -8.85 -11.70
N MET A 71 14.87 -8.46 -11.84
CA MET A 71 14.52 -7.08 -12.14
C MET A 71 14.95 -6.16 -10.99
N VAL A 72 14.76 -6.56 -9.73
CA VAL A 72 15.21 -5.79 -8.56
C VAL A 72 16.71 -5.58 -8.60
N GLU A 73 17.51 -6.64 -8.88
CA GLU A 73 18.95 -6.52 -9.02
C GLU A 73 19.35 -5.55 -10.14
N THR A 74 18.72 -5.66 -11.30
CA THR A 74 19.02 -4.81 -12.46
C THR A 74 18.66 -3.33 -12.21
N VAL A 75 17.52 -3.06 -11.59
CA VAL A 75 17.00 -1.69 -11.42
C VAL A 75 17.56 -1.02 -10.17
N CYS A 76 17.66 -1.74 -9.06
CA CYS A 76 18.06 -1.19 -7.76
C CYS A 76 19.55 -1.38 -7.45
N GLY A 77 20.26 -2.23 -8.21
CA GLY A 77 21.66 -2.56 -7.95
C GLY A 77 21.88 -3.43 -6.69
N THR A 78 20.82 -3.87 -6.04
CA THR A 78 20.90 -4.76 -4.87
C THR A 78 21.08 -6.20 -5.34
N PRO A 79 22.13 -6.92 -4.92
CA PRO A 79 22.32 -8.31 -5.30
C PRO A 79 21.08 -9.15 -4.97
N LYS A 80 20.67 -10.02 -5.89
CA LYS A 80 19.52 -10.91 -5.72
C LYS A 80 19.54 -11.68 -4.42
N ALA A 81 20.72 -12.20 -4.01
CA ALA A 81 20.87 -12.96 -2.78
C ALA A 81 20.56 -12.12 -1.53
N ASP A 82 21.00 -10.87 -1.50
CA ASP A 82 20.75 -9.95 -0.39
C ASP A 82 19.27 -9.55 -0.33
N PHE A 83 18.67 -9.26 -1.50
CA PHE A 83 17.23 -9.00 -1.59
C PHE A 83 16.39 -10.16 -1.05
N LEU A 84 16.71 -11.40 -1.45
CA LEU A 84 15.99 -12.59 -0.97
C LEU A 84 16.22 -12.85 0.52
N ASN A 85 17.39 -12.54 1.05
CA ASN A 85 17.67 -12.64 2.48
C ASN A 85 16.82 -11.64 3.30
N VAL A 86 16.71 -10.39 2.84
CA VAL A 86 15.85 -9.39 3.46
C VAL A 86 14.38 -9.81 3.39
N ALA A 87 13.90 -10.26 2.22
CA ALA A 87 12.54 -10.76 2.04
C ALA A 87 12.22 -11.94 2.98
N LYS A 88 13.15 -12.88 3.14
CA LYS A 88 13.03 -13.99 4.08
C LYS A 88 12.92 -13.50 5.53
N THR A 89 13.83 -12.62 5.94
CA THR A 89 13.84 -12.06 7.30
C THR A 89 12.53 -11.32 7.61
N LEU A 90 12.02 -10.52 6.67
CA LEU A 90 10.72 -9.87 6.82
C LEU A 90 9.59 -10.90 6.92
N SER A 91 9.58 -11.94 6.07
CA SER A 91 8.52 -12.95 6.09
C SER A 91 8.44 -13.73 7.40
N GLU A 92 9.54 -13.87 8.13
CA GLU A 92 9.58 -14.52 9.44
C GLU A 92 8.79 -13.76 10.51
N THR A 93 8.51 -12.47 10.29
CA THR A 93 7.70 -11.67 11.22
C THR A 93 6.20 -11.97 11.13
N ALA A 94 5.75 -12.77 10.14
CA ALA A 94 4.36 -13.21 10.01
C ALA A 94 3.94 -14.25 11.08
N ALA A 95 4.85 -14.74 11.90
CA ALA A 95 4.54 -15.69 12.97
C ALA A 95 3.80 -14.98 14.12
N ARG A 96 2.88 -15.71 14.78
CA ARG A 96 2.01 -15.16 15.85
C ARG A 96 2.74 -14.48 17.01
N ASN A 97 3.98 -14.90 17.29
CA ASN A 97 4.80 -14.41 18.40
C ASN A 97 5.91 -13.46 17.93
N LYS A 98 5.85 -13.02 16.72
CA LYS A 98 6.82 -12.09 16.14
C LYS A 98 6.10 -10.86 15.58
N ALA A 99 6.80 -9.75 15.55
CA ALA A 99 6.36 -8.53 14.88
C ALA A 99 7.55 -7.85 14.21
N GLY A 100 7.32 -7.21 13.09
CA GLY A 100 8.31 -6.42 12.40
C GLY A 100 7.80 -4.99 12.19
N THR A 101 8.68 -4.02 12.33
CA THR A 101 8.36 -2.62 12.01
C THR A 101 9.23 -2.12 10.87
N ILE A 102 8.66 -1.28 10.03
CA ILE A 102 9.42 -0.54 9.02
C ILE A 102 9.54 0.91 9.49
N LEU A 103 10.77 1.38 9.59
CA LEU A 103 11.08 2.76 9.94
C LEU A 103 11.52 3.49 8.66
N TYR A 104 10.96 4.65 8.40
CA TYR A 104 11.31 5.45 7.23
C TYR A 104 11.32 6.95 7.54
N ALA A 105 11.93 7.70 6.67
CA ALA A 105 11.94 9.16 6.71
C ALA A 105 12.05 9.73 5.28
N LEU A 106 12.80 10.80 5.11
CA LEU A 106 12.91 11.57 3.87
C LEU A 106 13.52 10.77 2.70
N GLY A 107 14.31 9.73 2.99
CA GLY A 107 14.85 8.84 1.94
C GLY A 107 13.78 8.18 1.06
N TRP A 108 12.55 8.00 1.58
CA TRP A 108 11.42 7.54 0.78
C TRP A 108 10.53 8.68 0.30
N THR A 109 10.23 9.66 1.17
CA THR A 109 9.26 10.72 0.85
C THR A 109 9.72 11.68 -0.24
N HIS A 110 11.03 11.85 -0.42
CA HIS A 110 11.58 12.77 -1.43
C HIS A 110 11.67 12.20 -2.85
N HIS A 111 11.29 10.94 -3.06
CA HIS A 111 11.13 10.41 -4.42
C HIS A 111 9.83 10.91 -5.05
N THR A 112 9.80 11.07 -6.37
CA THR A 112 8.58 11.42 -7.13
C THR A 112 7.45 10.41 -6.91
N ASN A 113 7.80 9.15 -6.65
CA ASN A 113 6.90 8.04 -6.32
C ASN A 113 6.93 7.67 -4.82
N GLY A 114 7.33 8.58 -3.95
CA GLY A 114 7.48 8.32 -2.51
C GLY A 114 6.20 7.81 -1.83
N ALA A 115 5.05 8.37 -2.20
CA ALA A 115 3.76 7.91 -1.69
C ALA A 115 3.47 6.45 -2.06
N GLN A 116 3.84 6.01 -3.26
CA GLN A 116 3.69 4.63 -3.71
C GLN A 116 4.64 3.68 -2.97
N ILE A 117 5.88 4.11 -2.72
CA ILE A 117 6.85 3.33 -1.93
C ILE A 117 6.29 3.08 -0.53
N ILE A 118 5.83 4.12 0.16
CA ILE A 118 5.28 4.02 1.51
C ILE A 118 4.01 3.15 1.53
N ARG A 119 3.13 3.33 0.54
CA ARG A 119 1.93 2.49 0.40
C ARG A 119 2.27 1.02 0.18
N THR A 120 3.29 0.72 -0.63
CA THR A 120 3.76 -0.66 -0.85
C THR A 120 4.30 -1.26 0.44
N ALA A 121 5.07 -0.51 1.23
CA ALA A 121 5.53 -0.95 2.54
C ALA A 121 4.36 -1.23 3.51
N ALA A 122 3.31 -0.41 3.48
CA ALA A 122 2.10 -0.66 4.26
C ALA A 122 1.36 -1.94 3.82
N ILE A 123 1.31 -2.21 2.50
CA ILE A 123 0.75 -3.47 1.96
C ILE A 123 1.56 -4.67 2.47
N VAL A 124 2.89 -4.61 2.45
CA VAL A 124 3.76 -5.67 2.99
C VAL A 124 3.45 -5.91 4.47
N GLN A 125 3.36 -4.87 5.28
CA GLN A 125 3.06 -5.00 6.71
C GLN A 125 1.65 -5.55 6.99
N LEU A 126 0.67 -5.24 6.14
CA LEU A 126 -0.66 -5.85 6.19
C LEU A 126 -0.62 -7.35 5.85
N LEU A 127 0.12 -7.73 4.81
CA LEU A 127 0.30 -9.14 4.42
C LEU A 127 0.98 -9.97 5.51
N LEU A 128 1.96 -9.38 6.20
CA LEU A 128 2.68 -10.02 7.30
C LEU A 128 1.88 -10.04 8.62
N GLY A 129 0.76 -9.31 8.70
CA GLY A 129 -0.04 -9.23 9.93
C GLY A 129 0.57 -8.33 11.01
N ASN A 130 1.52 -7.48 10.67
CA ASN A 130 2.22 -6.62 11.62
C ASN A 130 1.44 -5.35 12.00
N ILE A 131 0.43 -4.96 11.22
CA ILE A 131 -0.41 -3.80 11.55
C ILE A 131 -1.31 -4.12 12.73
N GLY A 132 -1.27 -3.28 13.75
CA GLY A 132 -2.03 -3.48 15.00
C GLY A 132 -1.33 -4.37 16.03
N MET A 133 -0.16 -4.91 15.72
CA MET A 133 0.66 -5.66 16.67
C MET A 133 1.61 -4.74 17.44
N MET A 134 1.82 -5.00 18.72
CA MET A 134 2.85 -4.30 19.51
C MET A 134 4.22 -4.48 18.87
N GLY A 135 4.91 -3.37 18.58
CA GLY A 135 6.21 -3.38 17.91
C GLY A 135 6.14 -3.59 16.40
N GLY A 136 4.93 -3.70 15.83
CA GLY A 136 4.72 -3.80 14.38
C GLY A 136 4.39 -2.48 13.72
N GLY A 137 4.14 -2.52 12.42
CA GLY A 137 3.65 -1.39 11.65
C GLY A 137 4.70 -0.69 10.79
N ILE A 138 4.33 0.51 10.35
CA ILE A 138 5.19 1.38 9.53
C ILE A 138 5.23 2.76 10.17
N ASN A 139 6.42 3.29 10.41
CA ASN A 139 6.63 4.45 11.26
C ASN A 139 7.51 5.50 10.57
N ALA A 140 6.97 6.69 10.39
CA ALA A 140 7.73 7.85 9.95
C ALA A 140 8.53 8.41 11.13
N LEU A 141 9.86 8.42 11.01
CA LEU A 141 10.76 8.82 12.11
C LEU A 141 10.74 10.33 12.38
N ARG A 142 10.18 11.14 11.48
CA ARG A 142 10.26 12.59 11.56
C ARG A 142 11.73 13.10 11.58
N GLY A 143 11.93 14.35 11.27
CA GLY A 143 13.27 14.98 11.34
C GLY A 143 13.21 16.19 12.27
N HIS A 144 12.37 17.16 11.92
CA HIS A 144 12.20 18.39 12.68
C HIS A 144 11.46 18.14 14.01
N SER A 145 11.94 18.77 15.08
CA SER A 145 11.28 18.70 16.40
C SER A 145 9.84 19.20 16.31
N ASN A 146 8.90 18.37 16.77
CA ASN A 146 7.46 18.68 16.83
C ASN A 146 6.87 19.18 15.50
N VAL A 147 7.32 18.64 14.36
CA VAL A 147 6.85 19.10 13.03
C VAL A 147 5.31 19.00 12.88
N GLN A 148 4.69 18.01 13.48
CA GLN A 148 3.22 17.88 13.45
C GLN A 148 2.53 19.01 14.22
N GLY A 149 2.98 19.33 15.43
CA GLY A 149 2.42 20.42 16.21
C GLY A 149 2.59 21.77 15.53
N TYR A 150 3.72 22.02 14.88
CA TYR A 150 3.91 23.21 14.06
C TYR A 150 2.90 23.31 12.91
N THR A 151 2.68 22.19 12.23
CA THR A 151 1.73 22.15 11.11
C THR A 151 0.29 22.29 11.60
N ASP A 152 -0.07 21.65 12.72
CA ASP A 152 -1.39 21.77 13.35
C ASP A 152 -1.73 23.21 13.74
N LEU A 153 -0.71 23.97 14.18
CA LEU A 153 -0.86 25.38 14.57
C LEU A 153 -0.72 26.36 13.41
N GLY A 154 -0.49 25.87 12.17
CA GLY A 154 -0.33 26.72 10.99
C GLY A 154 0.96 27.57 11.02
N LEU A 155 2.01 27.10 11.70
CA LEU A 155 3.29 27.80 11.77
C LEU A 155 4.20 27.55 10.56
N LEU A 156 3.84 26.63 9.69
CA LEU A 156 4.45 26.44 8.38
C LEU A 156 3.63 27.21 7.33
N ASP A 157 4.28 27.63 6.27
CA ASP A 157 3.78 28.54 5.26
C ASP A 157 2.64 27.99 4.36
N GLY A 158 2.26 26.75 4.48
CA GLY A 158 1.34 26.07 3.56
C GLY A 158 -0.12 25.96 4.03
N SER A 159 -0.43 26.38 5.27
CA SER A 159 -1.79 26.22 5.81
C SER A 159 -2.08 27.14 6.99
N LEU A 160 -3.37 27.34 7.27
CA LEU A 160 -3.88 27.90 8.51
C LEU A 160 -3.98 26.80 9.59
N PRO A 161 -4.19 27.17 10.89
CA PRO A 161 -4.39 26.19 11.96
C PRO A 161 -5.45 25.14 11.59
N GLY A 162 -5.20 23.86 11.94
CA GLY A 162 -6.09 22.76 11.61
C GLY A 162 -6.08 22.36 10.14
N TYR A 163 -4.98 22.62 9.43
CA TYR A 163 -4.78 22.29 8.01
C TYR A 163 -5.76 22.98 7.05
N MET A 164 -6.35 24.07 7.45
CA MET A 164 -7.19 24.84 6.54
C MET A 164 -6.34 25.45 5.41
N PRO A 165 -6.83 25.44 4.17
CA PRO A 165 -6.11 26.04 3.06
C PRO A 165 -5.97 27.55 3.24
N LEU A 166 -4.86 28.10 2.75
CA LEU A 166 -4.72 29.57 2.65
C LEU A 166 -5.79 30.13 1.71
N PRO A 167 -6.29 31.35 1.97
CA PRO A 167 -7.16 32.04 1.03
C PRO A 167 -6.48 32.17 -0.33
N ASN A 168 -7.22 31.89 -1.39
CA ASN A 168 -6.78 32.07 -2.76
C ASN A 168 -7.83 32.89 -3.53
N GLU A 169 -7.44 33.45 -4.65
CA GLU A 169 -8.27 34.34 -5.48
C GLU A 169 -9.32 33.60 -6.33
N LYS A 170 -9.83 32.46 -5.89
CA LYS A 170 -10.90 31.74 -6.61
C LYS A 170 -12.25 32.07 -6.02
#